data_b6dfcec286c765a87a5e42b010aacfcf
#
_entry.id   b6dfcec286c765a87a5e42b010aacfcf
#
_cell.length_a   1.000
_cell.length_b   1.000
_cell.length_c   1.000
_cell.angle_alpha   90.00
_cell.angle_beta   90.00
_cell.angle_gamma   90.00
#
_symmetry.space_group_name_H-M   'P 1'
#
loop_
_entity.id
_entity.type
_entity.pdbx_description
1 polymer ?
#
loop_
_entity_poly.entity_id
_entity_poly.type
_entity_poly.pdbx_seq_one_letter_code
_entity_poly.pdbx_strand_id
1 'polypeptide(L)'
;MNKKLKTLLAVLTLALIAELAFVGYMASREPEQSIQVPPVTETTPATTVPETTVPPTTLPPEPEIFTLTFTGDVTPGCMPGQFDNPKAYVGTVGDDYEFPFRNMRHFFEADDATFINLEVVLGLGIGKQANKQFVFSGPEEYVQIMTSSSVEFATLANNHSEDFGQAGYENTRRLLEENDIGYVEEEKTTLFTTESGLVIGLYADVFDFSESQIRENIAYLREQGAELVICAFHWGTEGAYRHNDKQERAGHAAIDAGADIVWGHHPHVLQEIEEYNGGLIYYSLGNFSFGGNDHPKDPDSAVIQQQIIREPDGTIRLGEMTVIPICISSVGDRNNYQPTPYEEGSDSYQRVLEKLSGTYSGPNVIPHYW
;
A
#
# COMPACT_ATOMS: atom_id res chain seq x y z
N MET A 1 -1.79 -22.10 -45.47
CA MET A 1 -1.85 -21.94 -44.01
C MET A 1 -0.64 -21.14 -43.56
N ASN A 2 -0.88 -19.99 -42.90
CA ASN A 2 0.15 -19.01 -42.50
C ASN A 2 1.08 -19.64 -41.44
N LYS A 3 2.39 -19.27 -41.45
CA LYS A 3 3.42 -19.80 -40.54
C LYS A 3 3.03 -19.65 -39.06
N LYS A 4 2.39 -18.50 -38.71
CA LYS A 4 1.87 -18.24 -37.37
C LYS A 4 0.75 -19.22 -36.96
N LEU A 5 -0.11 -19.63 -37.88
CA LEU A 5 -1.21 -20.57 -37.61
C LEU A 5 -0.68 -21.98 -37.39
N LYS A 6 0.41 -22.37 -38.08
CA LYS A 6 1.09 -23.66 -37.86
C LYS A 6 1.76 -23.74 -36.50
N THR A 7 2.39 -22.61 -36.05
CA THR A 7 3.02 -22.54 -34.72
C THR A 7 1.98 -22.60 -33.62
N LEU A 8 0.87 -21.86 -33.74
CA LEU A 8 -0.23 -21.89 -32.77
C LEU A 8 -0.86 -23.28 -32.64
N LEU A 9 -1.09 -23.96 -33.76
CA LEU A 9 -1.63 -25.34 -33.79
C LEU A 9 -0.68 -26.31 -33.07
N ALA A 10 0.64 -26.18 -33.30
CA ALA A 10 1.65 -27.03 -32.68
C ALA A 10 1.71 -26.85 -31.16
N VAL A 11 1.59 -25.60 -30.67
CA VAL A 11 1.57 -25.30 -29.22
C VAL A 11 0.29 -25.85 -28.55
N LEU A 12 -0.86 -25.70 -29.18
CA LEU A 12 -2.13 -26.26 -28.68
C LEU A 12 -2.13 -27.79 -28.65
N THR A 13 -1.52 -28.43 -29.65
CA THR A 13 -1.41 -29.89 -29.68
C THR A 13 -0.47 -30.42 -28.58
N LEU A 14 0.62 -29.70 -28.29
CA LEU A 14 1.54 -30.06 -27.20
C LEU A 14 0.88 -29.91 -25.83
N ALA A 15 0.10 -28.84 -25.61
CA ALA A 15 -0.65 -28.62 -24.38
C ALA A 15 -1.69 -29.75 -24.15
N LEU A 16 -2.44 -30.14 -25.18
CA LEU A 16 -3.41 -31.22 -25.09
C LEU A 16 -2.79 -32.58 -24.78
N ILE A 17 -1.59 -32.86 -25.34
CA ILE A 17 -0.83 -34.10 -25.06
C ILE A 17 -0.34 -34.10 -23.60
N ALA A 18 0.08 -32.97 -23.06
CA ALA A 18 0.50 -32.82 -21.66
C ALA A 18 -0.66 -33.07 -20.67
N GLU A 19 -1.85 -32.53 -20.98
CA GLU A 19 -3.06 -32.76 -20.15
C GLU A 19 -3.50 -34.23 -20.19
N LEU A 20 -3.49 -34.88 -21.35
CA LEU A 20 -3.84 -36.29 -21.48
C LEU A 20 -2.83 -37.20 -20.77
N ALA A 21 -1.54 -36.85 -20.78
CA ALA A 21 -0.50 -37.58 -20.06
C ALA A 21 -0.67 -37.43 -18.53
N PHE A 22 -1.06 -36.23 -18.03
CA PHE A 22 -1.32 -36.00 -16.63
C PHE A 22 -2.55 -36.79 -16.13
N VAL A 23 -3.63 -36.78 -16.91
CA VAL A 23 -4.85 -37.55 -16.59
C VAL A 23 -4.53 -39.07 -16.61
N GLY A 24 -3.73 -39.56 -17.55
CA GLY A 24 -3.28 -40.95 -17.59
C GLY A 24 -2.43 -41.34 -16.40
N TYR A 25 -1.55 -40.44 -15.93
CA TYR A 25 -0.71 -40.65 -14.74
C TYR A 25 -1.57 -40.70 -13.45
N MET A 26 -2.58 -39.86 -13.30
CA MET A 26 -3.50 -39.86 -12.15
C MET A 26 -4.40 -41.10 -12.14
N ALA A 27 -4.80 -41.61 -13.30
CA ALA A 27 -5.63 -42.82 -13.43
C ALA A 27 -4.85 -44.14 -13.21
N SER A 28 -3.50 -44.13 -13.27
CA SER A 28 -2.65 -45.31 -13.07
C SER A 28 -2.19 -45.52 -11.62
N ARG A 29 -2.59 -44.66 -10.68
CA ARG A 29 -2.34 -44.88 -9.24
C ARG A 29 -3.33 -45.93 -8.70
N GLU A 30 -2.83 -47.13 -8.40
CA GLU A 30 -3.58 -48.13 -7.66
C GLU A 30 -3.88 -47.60 -6.24
N PRO A 31 -5.09 -47.86 -5.69
CA PRO A 31 -5.39 -47.51 -4.30
C PRO A 31 -4.55 -48.34 -3.34
N GLU A 32 -3.96 -47.70 -2.34
CA GLU A 32 -3.19 -48.36 -1.28
C GLU A 32 -4.00 -49.46 -0.65
N GLN A 33 -3.42 -50.69 -0.61
CA GLN A 33 -4.03 -51.86 0.01
C GLN A 33 -4.20 -51.64 1.48
N SER A 34 -5.47 -51.70 1.94
CA SER A 34 -5.82 -51.77 3.36
C SER A 34 -5.31 -53.07 3.95
N ILE A 35 -4.48 -52.99 4.98
CA ILE A 35 -4.04 -54.16 5.78
C ILE A 35 -5.24 -54.67 6.55
N GLN A 36 -5.71 -55.88 6.19
CA GLN A 36 -6.71 -56.62 6.94
C GLN A 36 -6.07 -57.26 8.18
N VAL A 37 -6.55 -56.87 9.37
CA VAL A 37 -6.24 -57.56 10.62
C VAL A 37 -7.24 -58.68 10.82
N PRO A 38 -6.80 -59.95 11.17
CA PRO A 38 -7.72 -61.08 11.37
C PRO A 38 -8.59 -60.89 12.62
N PRO A 39 -9.80 -61.46 12.63
CA PRO A 39 -10.73 -61.28 13.74
C PRO A 39 -10.30 -62.08 15.00
N VAL A 40 -10.17 -61.35 16.11
CA VAL A 40 -10.09 -61.96 17.46
C VAL A 40 -11.50 -62.18 17.97
N THR A 41 -11.92 -63.44 18.12
CA THR A 41 -13.15 -63.83 18.81
C THR A 41 -12.90 -63.85 20.32
N GLU A 42 -13.38 -62.83 21.04
CA GLU A 42 -13.65 -62.97 22.48
C GLU A 42 -15.07 -62.58 22.80
N THR A 43 -15.79 -63.55 23.32
CA THR A 43 -17.13 -63.40 23.88
C THR A 43 -17.03 -62.96 25.34
N THR A 44 -17.51 -61.74 25.63
CA THR A 44 -17.84 -61.33 27.02
C THR A 44 -19.10 -60.45 27.02
N PRO A 45 -19.96 -60.54 28.08
CA PRO A 45 -21.32 -60.06 28.00
C PRO A 45 -21.42 -58.53 28.06
N ALA A 46 -22.37 -58.01 27.28
CA ALA A 46 -22.66 -56.59 27.13
C ALA A 46 -23.13 -55.96 28.47
N THR A 47 -22.28 -55.08 28.99
CA THR A 47 -22.74 -54.07 29.96
C THR A 47 -22.95 -52.79 29.14
N THR A 48 -24.20 -52.41 28.91
CA THR A 48 -24.56 -51.14 28.27
C THR A 48 -24.19 -49.98 29.18
N VAL A 49 -23.04 -49.36 28.93
CA VAL A 49 -22.72 -48.04 29.45
C VAL A 49 -23.41 -47.01 28.53
N PRO A 50 -24.18 -46.03 29.05
CA PRO A 50 -24.74 -44.98 28.22
C PRO A 50 -23.60 -44.21 27.59
N GLU A 51 -23.57 -44.16 26.26
CA GLU A 51 -22.66 -43.35 25.48
C GLU A 51 -22.99 -41.88 25.75
N THR A 52 -22.21 -41.24 26.61
CA THR A 52 -22.30 -39.80 26.83
C THR A 52 -21.75 -39.15 25.59
N THR A 53 -22.62 -38.77 24.67
CA THR A 53 -22.25 -37.92 23.53
C THR A 53 -21.81 -36.59 24.10
N VAL A 54 -20.49 -36.39 24.23
CA VAL A 54 -19.90 -35.08 24.46
C VAL A 54 -20.21 -34.27 23.20
N PRO A 55 -20.91 -33.12 23.29
CA PRO A 55 -21.10 -32.25 22.15
C PRO A 55 -19.74 -31.89 21.57
N PRO A 56 -19.59 -31.75 20.25
CA PRO A 56 -18.34 -31.30 19.69
C PRO A 56 -17.99 -29.94 20.31
N THR A 57 -16.85 -29.87 20.98
CA THR A 57 -16.33 -28.62 21.51
C THR A 57 -15.95 -27.79 20.27
N THR A 58 -16.84 -26.91 19.85
CA THR A 58 -16.48 -25.88 18.84
C THR A 58 -15.46 -24.99 19.52
N LEU A 59 -14.23 -24.99 18.99
CA LEU A 59 -13.23 -23.99 19.39
C LEU A 59 -13.86 -22.60 19.16
N PRO A 60 -13.57 -21.61 20.00
CA PRO A 60 -13.94 -20.22 19.72
C PRO A 60 -13.43 -19.84 18.34
N PRO A 61 -14.16 -19.04 17.56
CA PRO A 61 -13.64 -18.54 16.31
C PRO A 61 -12.33 -17.79 16.57
N GLU A 62 -11.36 -17.95 15.67
CA GLU A 62 -10.08 -17.26 15.75
C GLU A 62 -10.20 -15.83 15.18
N PRO A 63 -9.40 -14.87 15.66
CA PRO A 63 -9.34 -13.53 15.06
C PRO A 63 -8.92 -13.58 13.59
N GLU A 64 -9.45 -12.69 12.78
CA GLU A 64 -8.99 -12.45 11.41
C GLU A 64 -7.88 -11.40 11.44
N ILE A 65 -6.82 -11.61 10.67
CA ILE A 65 -5.67 -10.71 10.60
C ILE A 65 -5.54 -10.21 9.17
N PHE A 66 -5.54 -8.89 9.00
CA PHE A 66 -5.33 -8.21 7.74
C PHE A 66 -4.02 -7.43 7.83
N THR A 67 -3.31 -7.30 6.72
CA THR A 67 -2.11 -6.49 6.61
C THR A 67 -2.35 -5.34 5.64
N LEU A 68 -2.17 -4.11 6.07
CA LEU A 68 -2.25 -2.91 5.23
C LEU A 68 -0.87 -2.28 5.08
N THR A 69 -0.52 -1.94 3.84
CA THR A 69 0.76 -1.31 3.53
C THR A 69 0.59 0.18 3.22
N PHE A 70 1.39 1.02 3.86
CA PHE A 70 1.41 2.46 3.68
C PHE A 70 2.77 2.91 3.15
N THR A 71 2.75 3.74 2.10
CA THR A 71 3.97 4.31 1.52
C THR A 71 4.07 5.82 1.76
N GLY A 72 5.21 6.41 1.44
CA GLY A 72 5.37 7.86 1.31
C GLY A 72 4.85 8.40 -0.03
N ASP A 73 5.31 9.60 -0.41
CA ASP A 73 4.81 10.34 -1.58
C ASP A 73 5.23 9.67 -2.89
N VAL A 74 4.26 9.45 -3.78
CA VAL A 74 4.41 8.81 -5.09
C VAL A 74 4.12 9.83 -6.19
N THR A 75 5.17 10.22 -6.92
CA THR A 75 5.10 11.20 -8.01
C THR A 75 5.60 10.56 -9.31
N PRO A 76 4.80 9.70 -9.97
CA PRO A 76 5.19 9.01 -11.21
C PRO A 76 5.11 9.95 -12.41
N GLY A 77 6.05 10.89 -12.46
CA GLY A 77 6.10 11.93 -13.47
C GLY A 77 7.24 12.90 -13.20
N CYS A 78 7.25 14.00 -13.92
CA CYS A 78 8.21 15.07 -13.74
C CYS A 78 7.64 16.42 -14.21
N MET A 79 8.39 17.49 -14.02
CA MET A 79 8.03 18.80 -14.58
C MET A 79 8.01 18.76 -16.12
N PRO A 80 7.07 19.44 -16.79
CA PRO A 80 6.93 19.42 -18.26
C PRO A 80 8.22 19.70 -19.03
N GLY A 81 9.11 20.55 -18.51
CA GLY A 81 10.42 20.85 -19.14
C GLY A 81 11.45 19.71 -19.03
N GLN A 82 11.13 18.61 -18.41
CA GLN A 82 12.04 17.49 -18.16
C GLN A 82 11.67 16.19 -18.89
N PHE A 83 10.60 16.16 -19.68
CA PHE A 83 10.15 14.93 -20.35
C PHE A 83 11.21 14.32 -21.27
N ASP A 84 12.04 15.14 -21.93
CA ASP A 84 13.13 14.69 -22.80
C ASP A 84 14.43 14.39 -22.02
N ASN A 85 14.47 14.60 -20.71
CA ASN A 85 15.65 14.34 -19.89
C ASN A 85 15.72 12.83 -19.56
N PRO A 86 16.76 12.09 -20.03
CA PRO A 86 16.85 10.64 -19.79
C PRO A 86 17.07 10.29 -18.31
N LYS A 87 17.37 11.26 -17.45
CA LYS A 87 17.53 11.07 -16.01
C LYS A 87 16.28 11.45 -15.21
N ALA A 88 15.32 12.14 -15.82
CA ALA A 88 14.04 12.40 -15.17
C ALA A 88 13.19 11.13 -15.11
N TYR A 89 12.11 11.16 -14.33
CA TYR A 89 11.25 10.00 -14.11
C TYR A 89 10.82 9.35 -15.43
N VAL A 90 10.22 10.13 -16.33
CA VAL A 90 9.72 9.65 -17.62
C VAL A 90 10.83 9.04 -18.48
N GLY A 91 12.00 9.69 -18.55
CA GLY A 91 13.14 9.18 -19.31
C GLY A 91 13.82 7.94 -18.68
N THR A 92 13.71 7.78 -17.35
CA THR A 92 14.28 6.63 -16.63
C THR A 92 13.36 5.41 -16.70
N VAL A 93 12.06 5.61 -16.49
CA VAL A 93 11.07 4.53 -16.44
C VAL A 93 10.65 4.10 -17.84
N GLY A 94 10.42 5.05 -18.76
CA GLY A 94 9.93 4.73 -20.11
C GLY A 94 8.68 3.88 -20.06
N ASP A 95 8.71 2.74 -20.74
CA ASP A 95 7.59 1.78 -20.82
C ASP A 95 7.77 0.60 -19.86
N ASP A 96 8.74 0.63 -18.93
CA ASP A 96 8.94 -0.41 -17.92
C ASP A 96 8.14 -0.05 -16.64
N TYR A 97 6.83 -0.23 -16.71
CA TYR A 97 5.91 0.16 -15.63
C TYR A 97 6.12 -0.61 -14.32
N GLU A 98 6.75 -1.79 -14.36
CA GLU A 98 7.12 -2.52 -13.15
C GLU A 98 8.36 -1.94 -12.46
N PHE A 99 9.22 -1.24 -13.20
CA PHE A 99 10.51 -0.76 -12.72
C PHE A 99 10.42 0.04 -11.41
N PRO A 100 9.52 1.03 -11.24
CA PRO A 100 9.51 1.85 -10.04
C PRO A 100 9.28 1.04 -8.75
N PHE A 101 8.37 0.07 -8.77
CA PHE A 101 8.01 -0.67 -7.54
C PHE A 101 8.58 -2.09 -7.49
N ARG A 102 9.39 -2.49 -8.47
CA ARG A 102 9.92 -3.87 -8.61
C ARG A 102 10.55 -4.43 -7.34
N ASN A 103 11.32 -3.62 -6.61
CA ASN A 103 12.00 -4.08 -5.40
C ASN A 103 11.08 -4.11 -4.17
N MET A 104 9.89 -3.53 -4.25
CA MET A 104 8.90 -3.46 -3.17
C MET A 104 7.67 -4.35 -3.42
N ARG A 105 7.43 -4.74 -4.69
CA ARG A 105 6.25 -5.47 -5.14
C ARG A 105 5.89 -6.69 -4.29
N HIS A 106 6.87 -7.46 -3.87
CA HIS A 106 6.64 -8.66 -3.07
C HIS A 106 6.02 -8.37 -1.67
N PHE A 107 6.17 -7.15 -1.14
CA PHE A 107 5.48 -6.73 0.09
C PHE A 107 4.03 -6.40 -0.19
N PHE A 108 3.75 -5.76 -1.35
CA PHE A 108 2.41 -5.35 -1.76
C PHE A 108 1.55 -6.55 -2.21
N GLU A 109 2.16 -7.52 -2.90
CA GLU A 109 1.48 -8.77 -3.27
C GLU A 109 1.17 -9.68 -2.07
N ALA A 110 1.77 -9.43 -0.92
CA ALA A 110 1.61 -10.25 0.29
C ALA A 110 0.67 -9.63 1.33
N ASP A 111 0.16 -8.42 1.08
CA ASP A 111 -0.76 -7.72 1.97
C ASP A 111 -2.23 -7.82 1.49
N ASP A 112 -3.15 -7.19 2.22
CA ASP A 112 -4.57 -7.12 1.87
C ASP A 112 -4.92 -5.82 1.13
N ALA A 113 -4.12 -4.77 1.29
CA ALA A 113 -4.17 -3.55 0.47
C ALA A 113 -2.96 -2.64 0.69
N THR A 114 -2.43 -2.09 -0.40
CA THR A 114 -1.39 -1.06 -0.43
C THR A 114 -1.97 0.32 -0.74
N PHE A 115 -1.61 1.30 0.10
CA PHE A 115 -2.04 2.69 0.03
C PHE A 115 -0.90 3.60 -0.38
N ILE A 116 -1.14 4.49 -1.36
CA ILE A 116 -0.19 5.49 -1.84
C ILE A 116 -0.75 6.92 -1.80
N ASN A 117 0.09 7.93 -1.64
CA ASN A 117 -0.25 9.31 -1.97
C ASN A 117 0.16 9.58 -3.42
N LEU A 118 -0.82 9.68 -4.33
CA LEU A 118 -0.55 9.94 -5.75
C LEU A 118 -0.43 11.45 -6.00
N GLU A 119 0.81 11.96 -5.92
CA GLU A 119 1.13 13.39 -5.95
C GLU A 119 1.55 13.85 -7.35
N VAL A 120 0.68 13.66 -8.34
CA VAL A 120 0.93 13.95 -9.76
C VAL A 120 -0.38 13.98 -10.53
N VAL A 121 -0.40 14.67 -11.66
CA VAL A 121 -1.46 14.53 -12.66
C VAL A 121 -1.05 13.49 -13.70
N LEU A 122 -1.85 12.44 -13.90
CA LEU A 122 -1.68 11.49 -14.99
C LEU A 122 -2.37 12.01 -16.25
N GLY A 123 -1.56 12.25 -17.30
CA GLY A 123 -2.04 12.75 -18.59
C GLY A 123 -1.20 13.92 -19.09
N LEU A 124 -0.27 13.62 -20.03
CA LEU A 124 0.56 14.66 -20.65
C LEU A 124 -0.27 15.55 -21.59
N GLY A 125 -0.15 16.87 -21.39
CA GLY A 125 -0.85 17.85 -22.24
C GLY A 125 -2.36 17.98 -21.98
N ILE A 126 -2.87 17.37 -20.93
CA ILE A 126 -4.28 17.48 -20.50
C ILE A 126 -4.40 18.63 -19.51
N GLY A 127 -5.36 19.52 -19.75
CA GLY A 127 -5.61 20.66 -18.88
C GLY A 127 -4.66 21.82 -19.05
N LYS A 128 -4.79 22.81 -18.18
CA LYS A 128 -3.98 24.02 -18.16
C LYS A 128 -3.06 23.99 -16.94
N GLN A 129 -1.76 24.08 -17.21
CA GLN A 129 -0.75 24.14 -16.15
C GLN A 129 -1.03 25.27 -15.14
N ALA A 130 -0.98 24.94 -13.85
CA ALA A 130 -1.09 25.90 -12.76
C ALA A 130 0.10 26.87 -12.75
N ASN A 131 -0.12 28.10 -12.25
CA ASN A 131 0.95 29.06 -12.07
C ASN A 131 1.69 28.82 -10.73
N LYS A 132 2.38 27.70 -10.66
CA LYS A 132 3.20 27.25 -9.52
C LYS A 132 4.64 27.05 -9.98
N GLN A 133 5.58 27.10 -9.02
CA GLN A 133 7.00 26.84 -9.28
C GLN A 133 7.24 25.38 -9.70
N PHE A 134 6.59 24.45 -9.01
CA PHE A 134 6.66 23.01 -9.28
C PHE A 134 5.27 22.52 -9.68
N VAL A 135 5.21 21.81 -10.80
CA VAL A 135 4.02 21.15 -11.33
C VAL A 135 4.45 19.81 -11.91
N PHE A 136 3.71 18.76 -11.64
CA PHE A 136 4.09 17.41 -12.03
C PHE A 136 3.01 16.75 -12.88
N SER A 137 3.46 16.12 -13.99
CA SER A 137 2.62 15.22 -14.77
C SER A 137 3.40 14.02 -15.26
N GLY A 138 2.68 12.94 -15.49
CA GLY A 138 3.19 11.70 -16.08
C GLY A 138 2.28 11.22 -17.20
N PRO A 139 2.74 10.28 -18.05
CA PRO A 139 1.90 9.61 -19.05
C PRO A 139 0.67 8.95 -18.41
N GLU A 140 -0.44 8.85 -19.15
CA GLU A 140 -1.63 8.11 -18.68
C GLU A 140 -1.31 6.65 -18.36
N GLU A 141 -0.42 6.06 -19.15
CA GLU A 141 0.03 4.68 -19.02
C GLU A 141 0.70 4.39 -17.67
N TYR A 142 1.13 5.43 -16.93
CA TYR A 142 1.75 5.27 -15.61
C TYR A 142 0.77 4.82 -14.51
N VAL A 143 -0.52 4.79 -14.80
CA VAL A 143 -1.47 4.03 -13.97
C VAL A 143 -1.07 2.56 -13.86
N GLN A 144 -0.39 2.01 -14.88
CA GLN A 144 0.10 0.62 -14.88
C GLN A 144 1.22 0.38 -13.87
N ILE A 145 1.91 1.40 -13.38
CA ILE A 145 2.89 1.26 -12.27
C ILE A 145 2.18 0.74 -11.02
N MET A 146 0.98 1.24 -10.76
CA MET A 146 0.16 0.81 -9.62
C MET A 146 -0.43 -0.59 -9.85
N THR A 147 -1.11 -0.81 -10.99
CA THR A 147 -1.77 -2.10 -11.27
C THR A 147 -0.80 -3.26 -11.43
N SER A 148 0.44 -3.02 -11.92
CA SER A 148 1.47 -4.07 -12.03
C SER A 148 2.12 -4.43 -10.70
N SER A 149 1.78 -3.72 -9.62
CA SER A 149 2.48 -3.82 -8.34
C SER A 149 1.54 -3.98 -7.14
N SER A 150 0.29 -4.41 -7.34
CA SER A 150 -0.72 -4.56 -6.27
C SER A 150 -0.86 -3.30 -5.41
N VAL A 151 -1.25 -2.19 -6.04
CA VAL A 151 -1.65 -0.98 -5.35
C VAL A 151 -3.16 -0.83 -5.50
N GLU A 152 -3.88 -0.90 -4.40
CA GLU A 152 -5.34 -0.94 -4.39
C GLU A 152 -5.96 0.44 -4.14
N PHE A 153 -5.22 1.36 -3.51
CA PHE A 153 -5.80 2.63 -3.11
C PHE A 153 -4.82 3.82 -3.19
N ALA A 154 -5.34 4.99 -3.62
CA ALA A 154 -4.60 6.24 -3.70
C ALA A 154 -5.31 7.38 -2.95
N THR A 155 -4.58 8.22 -2.20
CA THR A 155 -5.08 9.55 -1.87
C THR A 155 -4.72 10.54 -2.97
N LEU A 156 -5.71 11.34 -3.37
CA LEU A 156 -5.55 12.49 -4.27
C LEU A 156 -5.59 13.81 -3.51
N ALA A 157 -5.67 13.77 -2.19
CA ALA A 157 -5.66 14.96 -1.35
C ALA A 157 -4.22 15.45 -1.14
N ASN A 158 -3.72 16.20 -2.10
CA ASN A 158 -2.39 16.83 -2.06
C ASN A 158 -2.33 18.09 -2.92
N ASN A 159 -1.27 18.86 -2.76
CA ASN A 159 -1.11 20.15 -3.46
C ASN A 159 -0.75 20.02 -4.95
N HIS A 160 -0.53 18.80 -5.49
CA HIS A 160 -0.18 18.56 -6.90
C HIS A 160 -1.30 17.91 -7.72
N SER A 161 -2.42 17.53 -7.11
CA SER A 161 -3.53 16.88 -7.81
C SER A 161 -4.17 17.77 -8.90
N GLU A 162 -4.17 19.09 -8.71
CA GLU A 162 -4.71 20.06 -9.65
C GLU A 162 -3.63 20.86 -10.42
N ASP A 163 -2.42 20.35 -10.55
CA ASP A 163 -1.33 21.02 -11.25
C ASP A 163 -1.64 21.38 -12.70
N PHE A 164 -2.60 20.69 -13.29
CA PHE A 164 -3.13 20.96 -14.64
C PHE A 164 -4.63 21.30 -14.64
N GLY A 165 -5.14 21.78 -13.49
CA GLY A 165 -6.53 22.18 -13.28
C GLY A 165 -7.50 21.01 -13.36
N GLN A 166 -8.78 21.33 -13.34
CA GLN A 166 -9.86 20.34 -13.24
C GLN A 166 -9.79 19.23 -14.30
N ALA A 167 -9.42 19.57 -15.54
CA ALA A 167 -9.34 18.55 -16.61
C ALA A 167 -8.24 17.50 -16.35
N GLY A 168 -7.08 17.92 -15.81
CA GLY A 168 -6.02 16.98 -15.41
C GLY A 168 -6.44 16.12 -14.22
N TYR A 169 -7.07 16.74 -13.23
CA TYR A 169 -7.61 16.06 -12.06
C TYR A 169 -8.66 14.99 -12.43
N GLU A 170 -9.65 15.37 -13.24
CA GLU A 170 -10.68 14.45 -13.72
C GLU A 170 -10.10 13.30 -14.55
N ASN A 171 -9.04 13.57 -15.34
CA ASN A 171 -8.37 12.52 -16.08
C ASN A 171 -7.67 11.52 -15.17
N THR A 172 -6.98 11.99 -14.13
CA THR A 172 -6.35 11.11 -13.13
C THR A 172 -7.40 10.22 -12.45
N ARG A 173 -8.51 10.80 -12.01
CA ARG A 173 -9.64 10.05 -11.42
C ARG A 173 -10.19 8.97 -12.37
N ARG A 174 -10.46 9.36 -13.62
CA ARG A 174 -10.94 8.41 -14.65
C ARG A 174 -9.98 7.23 -14.81
N LEU A 175 -8.68 7.48 -14.83
CA LEU A 175 -7.67 6.41 -14.96
C LEU A 175 -7.67 5.47 -13.76
N LEU A 176 -7.83 5.98 -12.54
CA LEU A 176 -7.96 5.15 -11.34
C LEU A 176 -9.23 4.30 -11.39
N GLU A 177 -10.38 4.90 -11.75
CA GLU A 177 -11.67 4.21 -11.88
C GLU A 177 -11.64 3.11 -12.95
N GLU A 178 -11.04 3.38 -14.12
CA GLU A 178 -10.92 2.42 -15.24
C GLU A 178 -9.98 1.24 -14.92
N ASN A 179 -9.16 1.37 -13.88
CA ASN A 179 -8.19 0.36 -13.45
C ASN A 179 -8.49 -0.23 -12.06
N ASP A 180 -9.73 -0.04 -11.56
CA ASP A 180 -10.20 -0.58 -10.28
C ASP A 180 -9.35 -0.17 -9.06
N ILE A 181 -8.67 0.99 -9.13
CA ILE A 181 -7.93 1.57 -8.01
C ILE A 181 -8.86 2.50 -7.24
N GLY A 182 -9.06 2.20 -5.95
CA GLY A 182 -9.82 3.06 -5.05
C GLY A 182 -9.11 4.39 -4.80
N TYR A 183 -9.88 5.46 -4.52
CA TYR A 183 -9.26 6.73 -4.15
C TYR A 183 -10.11 7.57 -3.20
N VAL A 184 -9.45 8.53 -2.54
CA VAL A 184 -10.10 9.56 -1.73
C VAL A 184 -9.58 10.94 -2.16
N GLU A 185 -10.52 11.91 -2.23
CA GLU A 185 -10.27 13.29 -2.63
C GLU A 185 -10.19 14.21 -1.41
N GLU A 186 -9.65 15.42 -1.59
CA GLU A 186 -9.60 16.46 -0.55
C GLU A 186 -11.00 16.80 -0.02
N GLU A 187 -11.13 16.93 1.29
CA GLU A 187 -12.38 17.18 2.03
C GLU A 187 -13.49 16.14 1.76
N LYS A 188 -13.12 14.92 1.34
CA LYS A 188 -14.06 13.83 1.04
C LYS A 188 -13.83 12.62 1.92
N THR A 189 -14.87 11.79 1.92
CA THR A 189 -14.83 10.45 2.54
C THR A 189 -15.09 9.39 1.48
N THR A 190 -14.45 8.24 1.63
CA THR A 190 -14.63 7.06 0.77
C THR A 190 -14.69 5.81 1.63
N LEU A 191 -15.54 4.86 1.26
CA LEU A 191 -15.46 3.48 1.79
C LEU A 191 -14.73 2.61 0.78
N PHE A 192 -13.77 1.86 1.26
CA PHE A 192 -13.01 0.87 0.51
C PHE A 192 -13.14 -0.48 1.22
N THR A 193 -13.39 -1.54 0.48
CA THR A 193 -13.43 -2.90 1.04
C THR A 193 -12.34 -3.73 0.38
N THR A 194 -11.44 -4.30 1.19
CA THR A 194 -10.39 -5.20 0.69
C THR A 194 -11.02 -6.48 0.12
N GLU A 195 -10.29 -7.22 -0.71
CA GLU A 195 -10.74 -8.53 -1.21
C GLU A 195 -11.01 -9.51 -0.06
N SER A 196 -10.26 -9.41 1.03
CA SER A 196 -10.45 -10.19 2.26
C SER A 196 -11.64 -9.74 3.12
N GLY A 197 -12.32 -8.64 2.75
CA GLY A 197 -13.58 -8.21 3.34
C GLY A 197 -13.46 -7.24 4.52
N LEU A 198 -12.32 -6.58 4.74
CA LEU A 198 -12.18 -5.48 5.71
C LEU A 198 -12.77 -4.19 5.13
N VAL A 199 -13.72 -3.56 5.84
CA VAL A 199 -14.35 -2.30 5.42
C VAL A 199 -13.58 -1.12 6.03
N ILE A 200 -12.91 -0.36 5.18
CA ILE A 200 -12.06 0.78 5.56
C ILE A 200 -12.75 2.09 5.17
N GLY A 201 -12.93 2.99 6.11
CA GLY A 201 -13.34 4.37 5.86
C GLY A 201 -12.11 5.25 5.71
N LEU A 202 -12.06 6.06 4.65
CA LEU A 202 -10.98 7.02 4.45
C LEU A 202 -11.54 8.44 4.42
N TYR A 203 -10.89 9.35 5.13
CA TYR A 203 -11.07 10.80 5.04
C TYR A 203 -9.74 11.45 4.69
N ALA A 204 -9.74 12.40 3.77
CA ALA A 204 -8.53 13.09 3.35
C ALA A 204 -8.69 14.61 3.35
N ASP A 205 -7.59 15.32 3.67
CA ASP A 205 -7.59 16.80 3.76
C ASP A 205 -6.17 17.36 3.56
N VAL A 206 -6.08 18.66 3.22
CA VAL A 206 -4.84 19.35 2.84
C VAL A 206 -4.68 20.66 3.61
N PHE A 207 -3.57 20.83 4.35
CA PHE A 207 -3.05 22.03 5.05
C PHE A 207 -3.92 22.70 6.11
N ASP A 208 -5.18 23.01 5.84
CA ASP A 208 -6.04 23.77 6.73
C ASP A 208 -7.14 22.89 7.33
N PHE A 209 -6.83 22.24 8.44
CA PHE A 209 -7.66 21.25 9.11
C PHE A 209 -8.68 21.90 10.05
N SER A 210 -9.94 21.56 9.85
CA SER A 210 -11.03 21.90 10.77
C SER A 210 -11.34 20.70 11.67
N GLU A 211 -11.11 20.83 12.99
CA GLU A 211 -11.42 19.77 13.96
C GLU A 211 -12.90 19.35 13.93
N SER A 212 -13.83 20.26 13.58
CA SER A 212 -15.24 19.91 13.42
C SER A 212 -15.48 19.05 12.21
N GLN A 213 -14.88 19.39 11.05
CA GLN A 213 -14.97 18.58 9.82
C GLN A 213 -14.33 17.20 10.01
N ILE A 214 -13.18 17.13 10.67
CA ILE A 214 -12.53 15.86 11.02
C ILE A 214 -13.53 14.98 11.81
N ARG A 215 -14.10 15.50 12.89
CA ARG A 215 -15.10 14.76 13.71
C ARG A 215 -16.33 14.34 12.92
N GLU A 216 -16.89 15.24 12.14
CA GLU A 216 -18.09 14.96 11.34
C GLU A 216 -17.84 13.86 10.29
N ASN A 217 -16.71 13.91 9.59
CA ASN A 217 -16.36 12.92 8.56
C ASN A 217 -16.04 11.55 9.15
N ILE A 218 -15.32 11.50 10.28
CA ILE A 218 -15.04 10.23 10.96
C ILE A 218 -16.33 9.60 11.50
N ALA A 219 -17.21 10.39 12.15
CA ALA A 219 -18.50 9.90 12.61
C ALA A 219 -19.34 9.38 11.44
N TYR A 220 -19.40 10.11 10.33
CA TYR A 220 -20.08 9.67 9.12
C TYR A 220 -19.53 8.33 8.59
N LEU A 221 -18.22 8.16 8.50
CA LEU A 221 -17.63 6.90 8.05
C LEU A 221 -18.01 5.72 8.95
N ARG A 222 -17.99 5.91 10.27
CA ARG A 222 -18.43 4.89 11.24
C ARG A 222 -19.94 4.58 11.08
N GLU A 223 -20.78 5.57 10.86
CA GLU A 223 -22.22 5.37 10.59
C GLU A 223 -22.45 4.61 9.27
N GLN A 224 -21.57 4.78 8.27
CA GLN A 224 -21.62 4.02 7.02
C GLN A 224 -21.06 2.60 7.13
N GLY A 225 -20.58 2.18 8.29
CA GLY A 225 -20.11 0.83 8.55
C GLY A 225 -18.61 0.60 8.40
N ALA A 226 -17.81 1.68 8.39
CA ALA A 226 -16.36 1.53 8.43
C ALA A 226 -15.91 0.80 9.71
N GLU A 227 -15.22 -0.32 9.55
CA GLU A 227 -14.63 -1.10 10.63
C GLU A 227 -13.30 -0.48 11.09
N LEU A 228 -12.50 0.03 10.13
CA LEU A 228 -11.27 0.78 10.34
C LEU A 228 -11.44 2.17 9.73
N VAL A 229 -10.93 3.22 10.37
CA VAL A 229 -10.93 4.59 9.81
C VAL A 229 -9.52 5.11 9.69
N ILE A 230 -9.15 5.52 8.48
CA ILE A 230 -7.86 6.10 8.14
C ILE A 230 -8.07 7.56 7.72
N CYS A 231 -7.30 8.49 8.31
CA CYS A 231 -7.21 9.87 7.84
C CYS A 231 -5.92 10.07 7.05
N ALA A 232 -6.02 10.46 5.77
CA ALA A 232 -4.87 10.78 4.92
C ALA A 232 -4.69 12.30 4.89
N PHE A 233 -3.64 12.83 5.53
CA PHE A 233 -3.41 14.28 5.67
C PHE A 233 -2.15 14.71 4.94
N HIS A 234 -2.28 15.72 4.07
CA HIS A 234 -1.17 16.35 3.37
C HIS A 234 -0.82 17.68 4.04
N TRP A 235 0.28 17.72 4.82
CA TRP A 235 0.51 18.75 5.84
C TRP A 235 1.99 19.01 6.12
N GLY A 236 2.26 19.93 7.04
CA GLY A 236 3.60 20.16 7.59
C GLY A 236 4.45 21.11 6.77
N THR A 237 5.75 20.92 6.84
CA THR A 237 6.75 21.78 6.18
C THR A 237 7.77 20.89 5.47
N GLU A 238 8.02 21.15 4.18
CA GLU A 238 9.02 20.42 3.40
C GLU A 238 10.40 20.44 4.07
N GLY A 239 11.03 19.26 4.16
CA GLY A 239 12.36 19.08 4.73
C GLY A 239 12.44 19.16 6.27
N ALA A 240 11.31 19.28 6.97
CA ALA A 240 11.29 19.28 8.43
C ALA A 240 11.20 17.85 8.97
N TYR A 241 12.22 17.39 9.72
CA TYR A 241 12.25 16.05 10.36
C TYR A 241 11.41 15.94 11.63
N ARG A 242 10.72 16.99 12.00
CA ARG A 242 9.80 17.03 13.14
C ARG A 242 8.48 17.58 12.69
N HIS A 243 7.41 16.96 13.15
CA HIS A 243 6.09 17.52 12.98
C HIS A 243 5.97 18.87 13.72
N ASN A 244 5.02 19.67 13.33
CA ASN A 244 4.71 20.94 13.97
C ASN A 244 3.39 20.87 14.73
N ASP A 245 3.12 21.90 15.57
CA ASP A 245 1.91 21.97 16.39
C ASP A 245 0.59 21.85 15.61
N LYS A 246 0.55 22.20 14.31
CA LYS A 246 -0.66 22.04 13.49
C LYS A 246 -0.89 20.57 13.13
N GLN A 247 0.18 19.85 12.77
CA GLN A 247 0.13 18.43 12.50
C GLN A 247 -0.29 17.66 13.75
N GLU A 248 0.34 17.96 14.91
CA GLU A 248 0.00 17.34 16.20
C GLU A 248 -1.48 17.54 16.54
N ARG A 249 -1.99 18.78 16.50
CA ARG A 249 -3.40 19.04 16.78
C ARG A 249 -4.36 18.33 15.84
N ALA A 250 -4.09 18.32 14.54
CA ALA A 250 -4.96 17.66 13.57
C ALA A 250 -4.92 16.12 13.71
N GLY A 251 -3.73 15.55 13.92
CA GLY A 251 -3.56 14.13 14.17
C GLY A 251 -4.26 13.66 15.44
N HIS A 252 -4.05 14.37 16.55
CA HIS A 252 -4.73 14.09 17.82
C HIS A 252 -6.25 14.24 17.70
N ALA A 253 -6.72 15.30 17.02
CA ALA A 253 -8.16 15.51 16.81
C ALA A 253 -8.81 14.38 16.00
N ALA A 254 -8.09 13.79 15.03
CA ALA A 254 -8.57 12.66 14.26
C ALA A 254 -8.67 11.39 15.13
N ILE A 255 -7.63 11.05 15.89
CA ILE A 255 -7.66 9.89 16.79
C ILE A 255 -8.72 10.07 17.89
N ASP A 256 -8.81 11.24 18.51
CA ASP A 256 -9.84 11.54 19.54
C ASP A 256 -11.26 11.48 18.95
N ALA A 257 -11.43 11.70 17.65
CA ALA A 257 -12.70 11.55 16.95
C ALA A 257 -13.03 10.10 16.57
N GLY A 258 -12.10 9.16 16.73
CA GLY A 258 -12.29 7.74 16.47
C GLY A 258 -11.66 7.24 15.17
N ALA A 259 -10.70 7.97 14.59
CA ALA A 259 -9.80 7.38 13.58
C ALA A 259 -8.83 6.41 14.26
N ASP A 260 -8.45 5.34 13.55
CA ASP A 260 -7.49 4.36 14.01
C ASP A 260 -6.07 4.72 13.57
N ILE A 261 -5.95 5.27 12.35
CA ILE A 261 -4.66 5.63 11.74
C ILE A 261 -4.77 7.02 11.12
N VAL A 262 -3.75 7.84 11.34
CA VAL A 262 -3.49 9.06 10.59
C VAL A 262 -2.22 8.86 9.75
N TRP A 263 -2.34 9.06 8.45
CA TRP A 263 -1.30 8.82 7.47
C TRP A 263 -0.94 10.14 6.77
N GLY A 264 0.23 10.69 7.11
CA GLY A 264 0.67 12.03 6.76
C GLY A 264 1.66 12.08 5.60
N HIS A 265 1.57 13.18 4.81
CA HIS A 265 2.31 13.42 3.57
C HIS A 265 2.80 14.87 3.48
N HIS A 266 3.61 15.20 2.47
CA HIS A 266 4.11 16.54 2.12
C HIS A 266 5.50 16.91 2.64
N PRO A 267 5.97 16.55 3.86
CA PRO A 267 7.31 16.94 4.29
C PRO A 267 8.45 16.44 3.39
N HIS A 268 8.21 15.43 2.55
CA HIS A 268 9.19 14.79 1.67
C HIS A 268 10.43 14.24 2.38
N VAL A 269 10.37 14.17 3.69
CA VAL A 269 11.34 13.53 4.60
C VAL A 269 10.55 12.77 5.68
N LEU A 270 11.21 11.79 6.29
CA LEU A 270 10.60 11.07 7.41
C LEU A 270 10.35 11.98 8.61
N GLN A 271 9.20 11.86 9.20
CA GLN A 271 8.85 12.38 10.52
C GLN A 271 8.47 11.23 11.45
N GLU A 272 8.23 11.53 12.71
CA GLU A 272 7.96 10.55 13.75
C GLU A 272 6.70 9.72 13.47
N ILE A 273 6.66 8.54 14.07
CA ILE A 273 5.46 7.76 14.29
C ILE A 273 5.07 7.94 15.75
N GLU A 274 3.83 8.33 16.02
CA GLU A 274 3.29 8.49 17.36
C GLU A 274 2.17 7.48 17.61
N GLU A 275 2.22 6.83 18.76
CA GLU A 275 1.08 6.10 19.31
C GLU A 275 0.33 7.03 20.28
N TYR A 276 -0.92 7.37 19.94
CA TYR A 276 -1.73 8.32 20.70
C TYR A 276 -3.13 7.77 20.92
N ASN A 277 -3.58 7.70 22.19
CA ASN A 277 -4.91 7.23 22.59
C ASN A 277 -5.39 5.93 21.92
N GLY A 278 -4.45 5.00 21.62
CA GLY A 278 -4.72 3.70 21.01
C GLY A 278 -4.78 3.71 19.49
N GLY A 279 -4.58 4.85 18.83
CA GLY A 279 -4.37 4.98 17.39
C GLY A 279 -2.92 5.28 17.04
N LEU A 280 -2.62 5.27 15.74
CA LEU A 280 -1.29 5.53 15.20
C LEU A 280 -1.29 6.77 14.31
N ILE A 281 -0.26 7.60 14.45
CA ILE A 281 -0.04 8.78 13.61
C ILE A 281 1.32 8.62 12.92
N TYR A 282 1.32 8.39 11.61
CA TYR A 282 2.51 8.47 10.76
C TYR A 282 2.61 9.90 10.26
N TYR A 283 3.40 10.76 10.89
CA TYR A 283 3.45 12.17 10.52
C TYR A 283 3.99 12.40 9.10
N SER A 284 4.99 11.63 8.67
CA SER A 284 5.43 11.55 7.27
C SER A 284 6.30 10.32 7.04
N LEU A 285 6.03 9.59 5.96
CA LEU A 285 6.86 8.48 5.52
C LEU A 285 7.91 8.92 4.46
N GLY A 286 8.03 10.23 4.19
CA GLY A 286 8.94 10.77 3.20
C GLY A 286 8.50 10.52 1.76
N ASN A 287 9.45 10.56 0.84
CA ASN A 287 9.20 10.18 -0.55
C ASN A 287 9.23 8.66 -0.72
N PHE A 288 8.42 8.12 -1.63
CA PHE A 288 8.54 6.72 -2.03
C PHE A 288 9.13 6.60 -3.44
N SER A 289 8.34 6.83 -4.49
CA SER A 289 8.82 6.91 -5.87
C SER A 289 8.57 8.31 -6.40
N PHE A 290 9.53 9.20 -6.17
CA PHE A 290 9.35 10.63 -6.30
C PHE A 290 10.10 11.21 -7.51
N GLY A 291 9.36 11.64 -8.54
CA GLY A 291 9.90 12.18 -9.80
C GLY A 291 10.23 13.67 -9.78
N GLY A 292 10.02 14.37 -8.67
CA GLY A 292 10.25 15.81 -8.57
C GLY A 292 11.74 16.23 -8.61
N ASN A 293 12.65 15.33 -8.24
CA ASN A 293 14.07 15.63 -8.17
C ASN A 293 14.91 14.35 -8.31
N ASP A 294 15.95 14.40 -9.17
CA ASP A 294 16.93 13.33 -9.36
C ASP A 294 18.06 13.33 -8.30
N HIS A 295 18.15 14.38 -7.48
CA HIS A 295 19.10 14.51 -6.37
C HIS A 295 18.41 15.12 -5.14
N PRO A 296 17.43 14.43 -4.52
CA PRO A 296 16.80 14.92 -3.30
C PRO A 296 17.82 14.93 -2.15
N LYS A 297 17.63 15.86 -1.23
CA LYS A 297 18.57 16.04 -0.10
C LYS A 297 18.51 14.91 0.91
N ASP A 298 17.43 14.15 0.93
CA ASP A 298 17.23 13.00 1.80
C ASP A 298 16.63 11.83 1.00
N PRO A 299 17.37 10.72 0.84
CA PRO A 299 16.88 9.54 0.16
C PRO A 299 16.16 8.55 1.09
N ASP A 300 16.15 8.82 2.40
CA ASP A 300 15.54 7.92 3.36
C ASP A 300 14.01 8.00 3.31
N SER A 301 13.39 6.85 3.31
CA SER A 301 11.96 6.68 3.39
C SER A 301 11.62 5.39 4.14
N ALA A 302 10.34 5.15 4.34
CA ALA A 302 9.85 3.93 4.95
C ALA A 302 8.56 3.47 4.31
N VAL A 303 8.36 2.16 4.30
CA VAL A 303 7.07 1.51 4.08
C VAL A 303 6.64 0.89 5.40
N ILE A 304 5.37 1.05 5.74
CA ILE A 304 4.79 0.49 6.97
C ILE A 304 3.82 -0.61 6.58
N GLN A 305 4.01 -1.80 7.12
CA GLN A 305 2.99 -2.84 7.13
C GLN A 305 2.33 -2.91 8.50
N GLN A 306 1.05 -2.58 8.56
CA GLN A 306 0.27 -2.56 9.79
C GLN A 306 -0.73 -3.71 9.80
N GLN A 307 -0.64 -4.57 10.78
CA GLN A 307 -1.67 -5.59 10.99
C GLN A 307 -2.92 -4.97 11.62
N ILE A 308 -4.05 -5.36 11.07
CA ILE A 308 -5.38 -5.06 11.61
C ILE A 308 -6.01 -6.37 12.05
N ILE A 309 -6.46 -6.43 13.27
CA ILE A 309 -7.02 -7.65 13.85
C ILE A 309 -8.51 -7.44 14.10
N ARG A 310 -9.33 -8.25 13.43
CA ARG A 310 -10.77 -8.36 13.71
C ARG A 310 -11.00 -9.49 14.68
N GLU A 311 -11.37 -9.15 15.89
CA GLU A 311 -11.73 -10.13 16.91
C GLU A 311 -13.07 -10.83 16.56
N PRO A 312 -13.35 -12.02 17.13
CA PRO A 312 -14.57 -12.76 16.86
C PRO A 312 -15.88 -12.03 17.20
N ASP A 313 -15.82 -11.00 18.02
CA ASP A 313 -16.97 -10.16 18.38
C ASP A 313 -17.14 -8.97 17.41
N GLY A 314 -16.28 -8.86 16.39
CA GLY A 314 -16.27 -7.79 15.40
C GLY A 314 -15.45 -6.56 15.83
N THR A 315 -14.83 -6.58 17.01
CA THR A 315 -13.95 -5.47 17.43
C THR A 315 -12.69 -5.41 16.60
N ILE A 316 -12.33 -4.23 16.11
CA ILE A 316 -11.06 -3.97 15.41
C ILE A 316 -10.03 -3.45 16.40
N ARG A 317 -8.80 -3.94 16.27
CA ARG A 317 -7.63 -3.39 16.95
C ARG A 317 -6.41 -3.39 16.04
N LEU A 318 -5.48 -2.49 16.30
CA LEU A 318 -4.18 -2.47 15.65
C LEU A 318 -3.31 -3.61 16.21
N GLY A 319 -2.68 -4.35 15.30
CA GLY A 319 -1.75 -5.44 15.61
C GLY A 319 -0.29 -4.99 15.48
N GLU A 320 0.57 -5.91 15.07
CA GLU A 320 1.99 -5.64 14.86
C GLU A 320 2.20 -4.64 13.71
N MET A 321 3.11 -3.69 13.93
CA MET A 321 3.58 -2.75 12.92
C MET A 321 5.01 -3.15 12.48
N THR A 322 5.18 -3.46 11.21
CA THR A 322 6.48 -3.73 10.60
C THR A 322 6.94 -2.50 9.83
N VAL A 323 8.09 -1.96 10.20
CA VAL A 323 8.76 -0.88 9.48
C VAL A 323 9.75 -1.48 8.49
N ILE A 324 9.66 -1.07 7.23
CA ILE A 324 10.60 -1.43 6.16
C ILE A 324 11.37 -0.16 5.78
N PRO A 325 12.57 0.07 6.35
CA PRO A 325 13.44 1.17 5.98
C PRO A 325 13.92 1.04 4.54
N ILE A 326 13.74 2.10 3.74
CA ILE A 326 14.09 2.09 2.32
C ILE A 326 14.92 3.30 1.91
N CYS A 327 15.71 3.12 0.84
CA CYS A 327 16.19 4.21 -0.01
C CYS A 327 15.20 4.43 -1.14
N ILE A 328 14.91 5.67 -1.53
CA ILE A 328 14.05 5.98 -2.69
C ILE A 328 14.69 5.63 -4.04
N SER A 329 15.89 5.08 -4.02
CA SER A 329 16.69 4.71 -5.19
C SER A 329 17.39 3.37 -5.01
N SER A 330 17.55 2.63 -6.11
CA SER A 330 18.36 1.40 -6.16
C SER A 330 19.82 1.63 -6.57
N VAL A 331 20.20 2.89 -6.88
CA VAL A 331 21.57 3.26 -7.26
C VAL A 331 22.11 4.35 -6.33
N GLY A 332 23.43 4.43 -6.21
CA GLY A 332 24.09 5.31 -5.24
C GLY A 332 24.51 6.68 -5.79
N ASP A 333 24.22 7.00 -7.04
CA ASP A 333 24.70 8.23 -7.70
C ASP A 333 23.58 9.24 -8.02
N ARG A 334 22.33 8.84 -7.87
CA ARG A 334 21.14 9.68 -8.08
C ARG A 334 19.89 8.99 -7.57
N ASN A 335 18.76 9.69 -7.57
CA ASN A 335 17.45 9.06 -7.51
C ASN A 335 17.12 8.46 -8.90
N ASN A 336 16.94 7.13 -8.96
CA ASN A 336 16.43 6.45 -10.15
C ASN A 336 14.97 6.03 -9.99
N TYR A 337 14.29 6.52 -8.96
CA TYR A 337 12.85 6.36 -8.71
C TYR A 337 12.42 4.92 -8.40
N GLN A 338 13.38 4.08 -7.99
CA GLN A 338 13.16 2.68 -7.64
C GLN A 338 13.43 2.46 -6.14
N PRO A 339 12.43 2.64 -5.28
CA PRO A 339 12.53 2.39 -3.84
C PRO A 339 13.08 0.99 -3.56
N THR A 340 14.04 0.92 -2.66
CA THR A 340 14.77 -0.32 -2.37
C THR A 340 15.02 -0.44 -0.86
N PRO A 341 14.71 -1.59 -0.23
CA PRO A 341 14.97 -1.80 1.18
C PRO A 341 16.45 -1.64 1.52
N TYR A 342 16.74 -0.99 2.64
CA TYR A 342 18.07 -1.01 3.23
C TYR A 342 18.39 -2.38 3.82
N GLU A 343 19.66 -2.76 3.80
CA GLU A 343 20.13 -3.95 4.49
C GLU A 343 19.88 -3.81 6.00
N GLU A 344 19.25 -4.80 6.60
CA GLU A 344 18.95 -4.81 8.04
C GLU A 344 20.20 -4.63 8.88
N GLY A 345 20.14 -3.74 9.87
CA GLY A 345 21.26 -3.41 10.75
C GLY A 345 22.32 -2.49 10.14
N SER A 346 22.18 -2.05 8.87
CA SER A 346 23.06 -1.02 8.31
C SER A 346 22.85 0.35 8.97
N ASP A 347 23.85 1.24 8.85
CA ASP A 347 23.75 2.61 9.38
C ASP A 347 22.54 3.37 8.78
N SER A 348 22.23 3.13 7.51
CA SER A 348 21.07 3.72 6.84
C SER A 348 19.75 3.18 7.39
N TYR A 349 19.68 1.89 7.62
CA TYR A 349 18.53 1.25 8.27
C TYR A 349 18.28 1.85 9.65
N GLN A 350 19.33 1.95 10.49
CA GLN A 350 19.21 2.53 11.83
C GLN A 350 18.82 4.00 11.81
N ARG A 351 19.35 4.78 10.88
CA ARG A 351 19.01 6.19 10.70
C ARG A 351 17.53 6.39 10.38
N VAL A 352 16.91 5.53 9.55
CA VAL A 352 15.46 5.56 9.29
C VAL A 352 14.68 5.32 10.56
N LEU A 353 15.06 4.29 11.35
CA LEU A 353 14.39 4.01 12.63
C LEU A 353 14.53 5.17 13.62
N GLU A 354 15.71 5.83 13.67
CA GLU A 354 15.92 7.02 14.50
C GLU A 354 15.02 8.19 14.07
N LYS A 355 14.81 8.39 12.76
CA LYS A 355 13.90 9.42 12.24
C LYS A 355 12.46 9.13 12.67
N LEU A 356 12.00 7.90 12.47
CA LEU A 356 10.65 7.49 12.82
C LEU A 356 10.36 7.46 14.32
N SER A 357 11.38 7.16 15.15
CA SER A 357 11.26 7.23 16.62
C SER A 357 11.42 8.65 17.19
N GLY A 358 11.70 9.62 16.34
CA GLY A 358 11.96 10.98 16.78
C GLY A 358 13.28 11.18 17.54
N THR A 359 14.19 10.23 17.51
CA THR A 359 15.49 10.34 18.21
C THR A 359 16.61 10.86 17.31
N TYR A 360 16.36 10.97 16.00
CA TYR A 360 17.35 11.47 15.06
C TYR A 360 17.77 12.91 15.37
N SER A 361 19.09 13.12 15.53
CA SER A 361 19.70 14.41 15.83
C SER A 361 20.73 14.87 14.79
N GLY A 362 20.79 14.16 13.66
CA GLY A 362 21.69 14.47 12.57
C GLY A 362 21.31 15.74 11.79
N PRO A 363 22.11 16.15 10.81
CA PRO A 363 21.81 17.30 9.96
C PRO A 363 20.56 17.06 9.13
N ASN A 364 19.80 18.13 8.85
CA ASN A 364 18.61 18.10 7.97
C ASN A 364 18.97 17.83 6.49
N VAL A 365 20.21 17.53 6.20
CA VAL A 365 20.72 17.18 4.86
C VAL A 365 21.74 16.07 5.04
N ILE A 366 21.59 15.01 4.29
CA ILE A 366 22.58 13.93 4.24
C ILE A 366 23.51 14.17 3.07
N PRO A 367 24.74 14.63 3.28
CA PRO A 367 25.58 15.16 2.21
C PRO A 367 26.22 14.12 1.29
N HIS A 368 26.00 12.83 1.49
CA HIS A 368 26.86 11.79 0.88
C HIS A 368 26.11 10.71 0.09
N TYR A 369 24.88 10.93 -0.28
CA TYR A 369 24.10 9.89 -0.99
C TYR A 369 24.28 9.92 -2.51
N TRP A 370 24.72 11.06 -3.03
CA TRP A 370 24.81 11.27 -4.49
C TRP A 370 26.19 11.75 -4.92
#